data_1d21ee62d4b8187b7481363d7b8cbae8
#
_entry.id   1d21ee62d4b8187b7481363d7b8cbae8
#
_cell.length_a   1.000
_cell.length_b   1.000
_cell.length_c   1.000
_cell.angle_alpha   90.00
_cell.angle_beta   90.00
_cell.angle_gamma   90.00
#
_symmetry.space_group_name_H-M   'P 1'
#
loop_
_entity.id
_entity.type
_entity.pdbx_description
1 polymer ?
#
loop_
_entity_poly.entity_id
_entity_poly.type
_entity_poly.pdbx_seq_one_letter_code
_entity_poly.pdbx_strand_id
1 'polypeptide(L)'
;MRPLRANAPCPCGSGAPYGSCHGRGAAPAAPTVARPRVGPTRFAAALATLDALRPDEPDAPRPLLVVDNFLSPKVCQLLIEGFERNTERLDMTAADPYWRARLLYYQALDHEPAMQQAMREAQRGFVRDIAAFYGCAEPLYSDTVHLVRWREGQSMQAHADNARPDGTPNEYPWRSFASVAYLNDDFEGGEIFFERLGRRIKPRAGMLVGFSGDLEHFHGVTEVTRGTRYTMPAWHTHDASRRDKRFD
;
A
#
# COMPACT_ATOMS: atom_id res chain seq x y z
N MET A 1 -10.06 5.73 -22.67
CA MET A 1 -10.60 5.96 -21.32
C MET A 1 -11.74 6.94 -21.40
N ARG A 2 -12.94 6.59 -20.97
CA ARG A 2 -14.00 7.60 -20.76
C ARG A 2 -13.67 8.35 -19.45
N PRO A 3 -13.77 9.68 -19.45
CA PRO A 3 -13.55 10.45 -18.24
C PRO A 3 -14.59 10.06 -17.17
N LEU A 4 -14.15 9.99 -15.93
CA LEU A 4 -15.05 9.81 -14.78
C LEU A 4 -16.15 10.90 -14.82
N ARG A 5 -17.38 10.51 -14.52
CA ARG A 5 -18.49 11.48 -14.45
C ARG A 5 -18.26 12.46 -13.29
N ALA A 6 -18.59 13.74 -13.51
CA ALA A 6 -18.36 14.80 -12.53
C ALA A 6 -18.96 14.51 -11.14
N ASN A 7 -20.05 13.74 -11.08
CA ASN A 7 -20.76 13.39 -9.84
C ASN A 7 -20.35 12.03 -9.25
N ALA A 8 -19.42 11.28 -9.88
CA ALA A 8 -18.91 10.04 -9.32
C ALA A 8 -18.07 10.34 -8.07
N PRO A 9 -18.05 9.45 -7.05
CA PRO A 9 -17.17 9.58 -5.91
C PRO A 9 -15.71 9.70 -6.39
N CYS A 10 -14.95 10.65 -5.80
CA CYS A 10 -13.58 10.83 -6.21
C CYS A 10 -12.70 9.64 -5.79
N PRO A 11 -11.89 9.06 -6.69
CA PRO A 11 -11.04 7.91 -6.38
C PRO A 11 -9.99 8.16 -5.28
N CYS A 12 -9.73 9.43 -4.92
CA CYS A 12 -8.78 9.78 -3.86
C CYS A 12 -9.32 9.57 -2.43
N GLY A 13 -10.59 9.15 -2.28
CA GLY A 13 -11.20 8.96 -0.96
C GLY A 13 -11.57 10.24 -0.21
N SER A 14 -11.53 11.43 -0.86
CA SER A 14 -11.87 12.72 -0.24
C SER A 14 -13.35 12.86 0.14
N GLY A 15 -14.22 11.90 -0.27
CA GLY A 15 -15.67 11.99 -0.11
C GLY A 15 -16.35 13.04 -1.03
N ALA A 16 -15.58 13.81 -1.77
CA ALA A 16 -16.12 14.82 -2.71
C ALA A 16 -16.41 14.18 -4.08
N PRO A 17 -17.40 14.71 -4.84
CA PRO A 17 -17.60 14.29 -6.22
C PRO A 17 -16.36 14.56 -7.08
N TYR A 18 -16.08 13.66 -8.05
CA TYR A 18 -14.90 13.76 -8.94
C TYR A 18 -14.78 15.14 -9.61
N GLY A 19 -15.88 15.71 -10.09
CA GLY A 19 -15.91 17.02 -10.72
C GLY A 19 -15.53 18.20 -9.82
N SER A 20 -15.69 18.06 -8.50
CA SER A 20 -15.29 19.10 -7.55
C SER A 20 -13.92 18.83 -6.90
N CYS A 21 -13.40 17.61 -7.01
CA CYS A 21 -12.11 17.20 -6.46
C CYS A 21 -11.03 17.12 -7.55
N HIS A 22 -11.10 16.14 -8.44
CA HIS A 22 -10.07 15.88 -9.48
C HIS A 22 -10.52 16.20 -10.91
N GLY A 23 -11.84 16.40 -11.12
CA GLY A 23 -12.41 16.71 -12.43
C GLY A 23 -12.46 18.20 -12.77
N ARG A 24 -11.87 19.09 -11.99
CA ARG A 24 -11.72 20.50 -12.36
C ARG A 24 -10.71 20.60 -13.47
N GLY A 25 -11.16 21.10 -14.62
CA GLY A 25 -10.43 21.17 -15.88
C GLY A 25 -8.99 21.62 -15.74
N ALA A 26 -8.18 21.14 -16.67
CA ALA A 26 -6.76 21.37 -16.76
C ALA A 26 -6.39 22.85 -16.57
N ALA A 27 -5.53 23.10 -15.59
CA ALA A 27 -4.81 24.36 -15.50
C ALA A 27 -3.93 24.54 -16.76
N PRO A 28 -3.69 25.77 -17.25
CA PRO A 28 -2.86 26.01 -18.42
C PRO A 28 -1.46 25.44 -18.21
N ALA A 29 -0.93 24.81 -19.25
CA ALA A 29 0.34 24.11 -19.27
C ALA A 29 1.47 24.96 -18.71
N ALA A 30 2.12 24.48 -17.65
CA ALA A 30 3.38 25.00 -17.18
C ALA A 30 4.50 24.65 -18.18
N PRO A 31 5.59 25.46 -18.30
CA PRO A 31 6.62 25.28 -19.29
C PRO A 31 7.29 23.91 -19.16
N THR A 32 7.50 23.29 -20.31
CA THR A 32 8.08 21.95 -20.49
C THR A 32 9.51 21.89 -19.96
N VAL A 33 9.70 21.39 -18.77
CA VAL A 33 11.00 20.87 -18.31
C VAL A 33 11.12 19.46 -18.89
N ALA A 34 12.17 19.21 -19.67
CA ALA A 34 12.44 17.91 -20.26
C ALA A 34 12.49 16.83 -19.17
N ARG A 35 11.51 15.93 -19.18
CA ARG A 35 11.48 14.77 -18.27
C ARG A 35 12.51 13.77 -18.69
N PRO A 36 13.33 13.20 -17.79
CA PRO A 36 14.16 12.06 -18.11
C PRO A 36 13.26 10.93 -18.63
N ARG A 37 13.66 10.31 -19.75
CA ARG A 37 12.97 9.14 -20.30
C ARG A 37 13.07 8.00 -19.29
N VAL A 38 12.01 7.80 -18.51
CA VAL A 38 11.82 6.58 -17.74
C VAL A 38 11.43 5.51 -18.76
N GLY A 39 12.16 4.40 -18.81
CA GLY A 39 11.88 3.28 -19.71
C GLY A 39 10.48 2.70 -19.58
N PRO A 40 10.06 1.75 -20.44
CA PRO A 40 8.69 1.25 -20.54
C PRO A 40 8.19 0.82 -19.17
N THR A 41 7.21 1.51 -18.77
CA THR A 41 6.76 1.71 -17.42
C THR A 41 6.23 0.44 -16.79
N ARG A 42 6.58 0.22 -15.54
CA ARG A 42 5.93 -0.67 -14.59
C ARG A 42 4.38 -0.61 -14.63
N PHE A 43 3.83 0.48 -15.14
CA PHE A 43 2.43 0.69 -15.47
C PHE A 43 1.84 -0.23 -16.53
N ALA A 44 2.61 -0.72 -17.49
CA ALA A 44 2.07 -1.59 -18.53
C ALA A 44 1.61 -2.95 -17.97
N ALA A 45 2.31 -3.48 -16.95
CA ALA A 45 1.92 -4.72 -16.29
C ALA A 45 0.70 -4.51 -15.37
N ALA A 46 0.61 -3.36 -14.68
CA ALA A 46 -0.54 -2.98 -13.86
C ALA A 46 -1.80 -2.77 -14.72
N LEU A 47 -1.65 -2.14 -15.90
CA LEU A 47 -2.74 -1.95 -16.86
C LEU A 47 -3.24 -3.26 -17.46
N ALA A 48 -2.37 -4.24 -17.72
CA ALA A 48 -2.77 -5.56 -18.20
C ALA A 48 -3.63 -6.34 -17.18
N THR A 49 -3.45 -6.05 -15.88
CA THR A 49 -4.30 -6.61 -14.81
C THR A 49 -5.63 -5.87 -14.70
N LEU A 50 -5.70 -4.61 -15.16
CA LEU A 50 -6.92 -3.80 -15.19
C LEU A 50 -7.91 -4.19 -16.30
N ASP A 51 -7.44 -4.75 -17.42
CA ASP A 51 -8.30 -5.23 -18.51
C ASP A 51 -9.25 -6.37 -18.08
N ALA A 52 -9.02 -6.97 -16.92
CA ALA A 52 -9.91 -7.96 -16.33
C ALA A 52 -11.09 -7.35 -15.53
N LEU A 53 -11.10 -6.03 -15.31
CA LEU A 53 -12.18 -5.31 -14.63
C LEU A 53 -12.97 -4.54 -15.69
N ARG A 54 -14.26 -4.77 -15.80
CA ARG A 54 -15.15 -4.06 -16.72
C ARG A 54 -15.20 -2.56 -16.35
N PRO A 55 -14.62 -1.65 -17.17
CA PRO A 55 -14.54 -0.24 -16.82
C PRO A 55 -15.85 0.54 -17.00
N ASP A 56 -16.92 -0.12 -17.44
CA ASP A 56 -18.15 0.54 -17.90
C ASP A 56 -19.33 0.45 -16.89
N GLU A 57 -19.14 -0.18 -15.73
CA GLU A 57 -20.18 -0.20 -14.70
C GLU A 57 -19.95 0.94 -13.70
N PRO A 58 -20.93 1.87 -13.52
CA PRO A 58 -20.79 3.02 -12.62
C PRO A 58 -20.57 2.65 -11.15
N ASP A 59 -20.89 1.41 -10.77
CA ASP A 59 -20.73 0.86 -9.42
C ASP A 59 -19.58 -0.17 -9.35
N ALA A 60 -18.73 -0.26 -10.39
CA ALA A 60 -17.59 -1.18 -10.35
C ALA A 60 -16.62 -0.78 -9.24
N PRO A 61 -16.17 -1.74 -8.42
CA PRO A 61 -15.23 -1.46 -7.34
C PRO A 61 -13.92 -0.91 -7.90
N ARG A 62 -13.27 -0.05 -7.11
CA ARG A 62 -11.97 0.52 -7.46
C ARG A 62 -10.96 -0.61 -7.69
N PRO A 63 -10.10 -0.48 -8.72
CA PRO A 63 -9.12 -1.50 -9.03
C PRO A 63 -8.01 -1.55 -7.96
N LEU A 64 -7.40 -2.74 -7.80
CA LEU A 64 -6.21 -2.93 -6.97
C LEU A 64 -4.96 -2.57 -7.78
N LEU A 65 -4.07 -1.79 -7.20
CA LEU A 65 -2.72 -1.60 -7.75
C LEU A 65 -1.88 -2.86 -7.47
N VAL A 66 -1.37 -3.50 -8.52
CA VAL A 66 -0.42 -4.61 -8.39
C VAL A 66 0.80 -4.32 -9.26
N VAL A 67 1.98 -4.26 -8.65
CA VAL A 67 3.25 -4.00 -9.34
C VAL A 67 4.22 -5.13 -9.06
N ASP A 68 4.57 -5.90 -10.08
CA ASP A 68 5.61 -6.91 -9.98
C ASP A 68 7.00 -6.28 -9.98
N ASN A 69 7.94 -6.90 -9.25
CA ASN A 69 9.33 -6.45 -9.16
C ASN A 69 9.45 -4.97 -8.72
N PHE A 70 8.56 -4.50 -7.89
CA PHE A 70 8.62 -3.16 -7.28
C PHE A 70 9.90 -3.01 -6.45
N LEU A 71 10.22 -4.01 -5.62
CA LEU A 71 11.51 -4.12 -4.93
C LEU A 71 12.42 -5.10 -5.68
N SER A 72 13.71 -4.77 -5.78
CA SER A 72 14.69 -5.70 -6.32
C SER A 72 14.96 -6.85 -5.33
N PRO A 73 15.42 -8.02 -5.81
CA PRO A 73 15.80 -9.13 -4.92
C PRO A 73 16.84 -8.74 -3.87
N LYS A 74 17.79 -7.86 -4.20
CA LYS A 74 18.79 -7.34 -3.26
C LYS A 74 18.17 -6.54 -2.12
N VAL A 75 17.17 -5.70 -2.42
CA VAL A 75 16.46 -4.91 -1.40
C VAL A 75 15.63 -5.83 -0.52
N CYS A 76 14.93 -6.80 -1.09
CA CYS A 76 14.18 -7.78 -0.34
C CYS A 76 15.09 -8.55 0.63
N GLN A 77 16.21 -9.06 0.14
CA GLN A 77 17.19 -9.78 0.96
C GLN A 77 17.75 -8.88 2.08
N LEU A 78 18.17 -7.64 1.76
CA LEU A 78 18.67 -6.68 2.75
C LEU A 78 17.67 -6.48 3.90
N LEU A 79 16.39 -6.30 3.57
CA LEU A 79 15.35 -6.03 4.56
C LEU A 79 15.03 -7.28 5.41
N ILE A 80 15.02 -8.47 4.83
CA ILE A 80 14.80 -9.73 5.56
C ILE A 80 15.99 -10.02 6.50
N GLU A 81 17.21 -10.01 5.97
CA GLU A 81 18.40 -10.25 6.79
C GLU A 81 18.55 -9.22 7.91
N GLY A 82 18.25 -7.96 7.58
CA GLY A 82 18.24 -6.89 8.57
C GLY A 82 17.16 -7.08 9.61
N PHE A 83 15.94 -7.53 9.24
CA PHE A 83 14.91 -7.88 10.20
C PHE A 83 15.40 -8.95 11.18
N GLU A 84 16.00 -10.03 10.67
CA GLU A 84 16.48 -11.14 11.51
C GLU A 84 17.66 -10.77 12.41
N ARG A 85 18.52 -9.83 11.97
CA ARG A 85 19.60 -9.30 12.84
C ARG A 85 19.09 -8.40 13.97
N ASN A 86 17.86 -7.87 13.86
CA ASN A 86 17.31 -6.90 14.80
C ASN A 86 16.11 -7.43 15.59
N THR A 87 16.03 -8.73 15.81
CA THR A 87 14.89 -9.36 16.50
C THR A 87 14.75 -8.93 17.97
N GLU A 88 15.82 -8.47 18.60
CA GLU A 88 15.79 -7.89 19.95
C GLU A 88 15.14 -6.47 20.01
N ARG A 89 14.95 -5.83 18.84
CA ARG A 89 14.33 -4.50 18.70
C ARG A 89 12.88 -4.57 18.25
N LEU A 90 12.31 -5.76 18.16
CA LEU A 90 10.90 -5.92 17.80
C LEU A 90 10.00 -5.28 18.86
N ASP A 91 8.88 -4.73 18.40
CA ASP A 91 7.91 -4.16 19.31
C ASP A 91 7.27 -5.22 20.20
N MET A 92 7.64 -5.21 21.48
CA MET A 92 7.06 -6.05 22.53
C MET A 92 5.92 -5.35 23.27
N THR A 93 5.67 -4.06 22.97
CA THR A 93 4.77 -3.18 23.72
C THR A 93 3.49 -2.84 22.95
N ALA A 94 3.34 -3.35 21.72
CA ALA A 94 2.14 -3.13 20.93
C ALA A 94 0.88 -3.36 21.78
N ALA A 95 -0.05 -2.40 21.75
CA ALA A 95 -1.28 -2.44 22.54
C ALA A 95 -2.09 -3.71 22.27
N ASP A 96 -2.20 -4.08 20.99
CA ASP A 96 -2.72 -5.39 20.61
C ASP A 96 -1.62 -6.45 20.71
N PRO A 97 -1.76 -7.46 21.61
CA PRO A 97 -0.80 -8.55 21.76
C PRO A 97 -0.52 -9.31 20.46
N TYR A 98 -1.44 -9.29 19.52
CA TYR A 98 -1.29 -9.89 18.19
C TYR A 98 -0.07 -9.37 17.44
N TRP A 99 0.29 -8.08 17.59
CA TRP A 99 1.39 -7.46 16.88
C TRP A 99 2.74 -7.56 17.60
N ARG A 100 2.76 -8.01 18.86
CA ARG A 100 4.01 -8.13 19.63
C ARG A 100 4.97 -9.12 18.98
N ALA A 101 6.25 -8.78 19.00
CA ALA A 101 7.34 -9.55 18.38
C ALA A 101 7.20 -9.80 16.86
N ARG A 102 6.39 -8.98 16.16
CA ARG A 102 6.19 -9.07 14.72
C ARG A 102 6.64 -7.84 13.97
N LEU A 103 6.64 -6.68 14.64
CA LEU A 103 6.88 -5.39 14.02
C LEU A 103 8.30 -4.91 14.29
N LEU A 104 9.00 -4.52 13.23
CA LEU A 104 10.27 -3.82 13.30
C LEU A 104 10.08 -2.44 12.68
N TYR A 105 10.02 -1.43 13.54
CA TYR A 105 9.78 -0.05 13.12
C TYR A 105 11.03 0.61 12.55
N TYR A 106 10.84 1.51 11.59
CA TYR A 106 11.89 2.31 10.97
C TYR A 106 12.80 3.02 12.01
N GLN A 107 12.23 3.59 13.08
CA GLN A 107 12.98 4.28 14.13
C GLN A 107 13.88 3.38 14.97
N ALA A 108 13.66 2.08 14.96
CA ALA A 108 14.52 1.13 15.66
C ALA A 108 15.80 0.79 14.87
N LEU A 109 15.95 1.35 13.66
CA LEU A 109 16.99 1.01 12.69
C LEU A 109 18.01 2.15 12.46
N ASP A 110 18.20 3.04 13.43
CA ASP A 110 19.14 4.16 13.36
C ASP A 110 20.61 3.74 13.14
N HIS A 111 20.94 2.51 13.56
CA HIS A 111 22.24 1.85 13.37
C HIS A 111 22.35 1.06 12.05
N GLU A 112 21.28 0.98 11.25
CA GLU A 112 21.19 0.25 9.97
C GLU A 112 20.87 1.21 8.81
N PRO A 113 21.78 2.12 8.45
CA PRO A 113 21.49 3.20 7.48
C PRO A 113 21.08 2.69 6.10
N ALA A 114 21.60 1.53 5.67
CA ALA A 114 21.23 0.91 4.39
C ALA A 114 19.77 0.44 4.39
N MET A 115 19.30 -0.16 5.49
CA MET A 115 17.90 -0.55 5.65
C MET A 115 16.99 0.68 5.66
N GLN A 116 17.34 1.69 6.45
CA GLN A 116 16.57 2.93 6.52
C GLN A 116 16.46 3.59 5.13
N GLN A 117 17.55 3.64 4.37
CA GLN A 117 17.52 4.18 3.02
C GLN A 117 16.62 3.35 2.10
N ALA A 118 16.74 2.02 2.13
CA ALA A 118 15.88 1.14 1.33
C ALA A 118 14.39 1.32 1.67
N MET A 119 14.04 1.44 2.95
CA MET A 119 12.67 1.68 3.40
C MET A 119 12.16 3.06 2.96
N ARG A 120 12.98 4.12 3.02
CA ARG A 120 12.60 5.45 2.50
C ARG A 120 12.36 5.44 1.00
N GLU A 121 13.23 4.79 0.24
CA GLU A 121 13.08 4.69 -1.22
C GLU A 121 11.82 3.91 -1.60
N ALA A 122 11.56 2.79 -0.93
CA ALA A 122 10.34 2.01 -1.10
C ALA A 122 9.09 2.84 -0.79
N GLN A 123 9.09 3.55 0.33
CA GLN A 123 7.98 4.41 0.76
C GLN A 123 7.68 5.52 -0.26
N ARG A 124 8.71 6.21 -0.78
CA ARG A 124 8.53 7.19 -1.86
C ARG A 124 7.95 6.57 -3.13
N GLY A 125 8.35 5.34 -3.42
CA GLY A 125 7.76 4.54 -4.50
C GLY A 125 6.29 4.23 -4.25
N PHE A 126 5.90 3.86 -3.03
CA PHE A 126 4.50 3.60 -2.67
C PHE A 126 3.63 4.84 -2.92
N VAL A 127 4.02 5.98 -2.35
CA VAL A 127 3.30 7.25 -2.52
C VAL A 127 3.16 7.61 -4.01
N ARG A 128 4.25 7.55 -4.76
CA ARG A 128 4.26 7.86 -6.19
C ARG A 128 3.32 6.96 -6.98
N ASP A 129 3.41 5.64 -6.77
CA ASP A 129 2.68 4.67 -7.59
C ASP A 129 1.19 4.65 -7.23
N ILE A 130 0.83 4.79 -5.93
CA ILE A 130 -0.55 4.95 -5.49
C ILE A 130 -1.16 6.26 -6.01
N ALA A 131 -0.47 7.38 -5.82
CA ALA A 131 -0.97 8.68 -6.28
C ALA A 131 -1.20 8.70 -7.80
N ALA A 132 -0.28 8.12 -8.56
CA ALA A 132 -0.41 8.02 -10.01
C ALA A 132 -1.53 7.08 -10.45
N PHE A 133 -1.68 5.93 -9.79
CA PHE A 133 -2.68 4.92 -10.13
C PHE A 133 -4.10 5.40 -9.83
N TYR A 134 -4.32 5.99 -8.67
CA TYR A 134 -5.64 6.51 -8.27
C TYR A 134 -5.90 7.94 -8.74
N GLY A 135 -4.95 8.58 -9.45
CA GLY A 135 -5.13 9.92 -9.99
C GLY A 135 -5.24 10.99 -8.90
N CYS A 136 -4.50 10.85 -7.79
CA CYS A 136 -4.53 11.82 -6.70
C CYS A 136 -3.95 13.16 -7.17
N ALA A 137 -4.75 14.23 -7.13
CA ALA A 137 -4.28 15.59 -7.44
C ALA A 137 -3.66 16.26 -6.22
N GLU A 138 -4.11 15.90 -5.03
CA GLU A 138 -3.57 16.40 -3.75
C GLU A 138 -2.37 15.58 -3.30
N PRO A 139 -1.45 16.18 -2.56
CA PRO A 139 -0.31 15.46 -1.99
C PRO A 139 -0.76 14.26 -1.16
N LEU A 140 -0.03 13.16 -1.29
CA LEU A 140 -0.22 11.96 -0.51
C LEU A 140 1.02 11.75 0.38
N TYR A 141 0.81 11.50 1.65
CA TYR A 141 1.85 11.32 2.65
C TYR A 141 1.77 9.92 3.26
N SER A 142 2.89 9.37 3.71
CA SER A 142 2.85 8.18 4.56
C SER A 142 2.63 8.54 6.01
N ASP A 143 1.78 7.77 6.66
CA ASP A 143 1.51 7.87 8.10
C ASP A 143 2.54 7.05 8.89
N THR A 144 2.82 5.81 8.48
CA THR A 144 3.84 4.97 9.11
C THR A 144 4.34 3.89 8.15
N VAL A 145 5.56 3.44 8.38
CA VAL A 145 6.20 2.34 7.64
C VAL A 145 6.97 1.46 8.61
N HIS A 146 6.80 0.15 8.48
CA HIS A 146 7.53 -0.84 9.27
C HIS A 146 7.67 -2.15 8.52
N LEU A 147 8.47 -3.05 9.05
CA LEU A 147 8.57 -4.43 8.57
C LEU A 147 7.74 -5.34 9.45
N VAL A 148 7.13 -6.34 8.85
CA VAL A 148 6.30 -7.33 9.56
C VAL A 148 6.75 -8.74 9.21
N ARG A 149 6.94 -9.56 10.23
CA ARG A 149 7.18 -11.01 10.12
C ARG A 149 5.94 -11.79 10.52
N TRP A 150 5.54 -12.69 9.64
CA TRP A 150 4.43 -13.62 9.85
C TRP A 150 4.95 -15.04 9.89
N ARG A 151 4.65 -15.76 10.94
CA ARG A 151 5.03 -17.17 11.13
C ARG A 151 3.86 -18.10 10.84
N GLU A 152 4.14 -19.38 10.75
CA GLU A 152 3.12 -20.43 10.64
C GLU A 152 2.02 -20.26 11.69
N GLY A 153 0.76 -20.53 11.31
CA GLY A 153 -0.42 -20.37 12.12
C GLY A 153 -0.93 -18.92 12.23
N GLN A 154 -0.23 -17.95 11.65
CA GLN A 154 -0.63 -16.54 11.71
C GLN A 154 -1.46 -16.13 10.51
N SER A 155 -2.55 -15.43 10.77
CA SER A 155 -3.49 -14.91 9.78
C SER A 155 -4.00 -13.54 10.24
N MET A 156 -4.73 -12.82 9.44
CA MET A 156 -5.41 -11.59 9.85
C MET A 156 -6.84 -11.61 9.34
N GLN A 157 -7.77 -11.36 10.24
CA GLN A 157 -9.19 -11.25 9.89
C GLN A 157 -9.42 -10.07 8.93
N ALA A 158 -10.48 -10.16 8.14
CA ALA A 158 -10.86 -9.10 7.23
C ALA A 158 -11.21 -7.81 8.01
N HIS A 159 -10.69 -6.69 7.54
CA HIS A 159 -10.88 -5.35 8.10
C HIS A 159 -10.75 -4.28 7.02
N ALA A 160 -11.13 -3.07 7.35
CA ALA A 160 -10.76 -1.86 6.62
C ALA A 160 -9.75 -1.05 7.44
N ASP A 161 -8.86 -0.30 6.79
CA ASP A 161 -7.82 0.47 7.47
C ASP A 161 -8.35 1.74 8.14
N ASN A 162 -9.49 2.28 7.70
CA ASN A 162 -10.03 3.55 8.17
C ASN A 162 -11.46 3.49 8.74
N ALA A 163 -12.11 2.32 8.69
CA ALA A 163 -13.49 2.17 9.11
C ALA A 163 -13.73 0.85 9.84
N ARG A 164 -14.75 0.82 10.68
CA ARG A 164 -15.30 -0.41 11.26
C ARG A 164 -16.21 -1.11 10.26
N PRO A 165 -16.56 -2.38 10.47
CA PRO A 165 -17.42 -3.14 9.56
C PRO A 165 -18.82 -2.51 9.33
N ASP A 166 -19.31 -1.72 10.29
CA ASP A 166 -20.58 -1.00 10.22
C ASP A 166 -20.49 0.33 9.45
N GLY A 167 -19.29 0.69 8.96
CA GLY A 167 -19.04 1.93 8.21
C GLY A 167 -18.68 3.13 9.08
N THR A 168 -18.69 3.01 10.41
CA THR A 168 -18.22 4.09 11.29
C THR A 168 -16.70 4.22 11.27
N PRO A 169 -16.15 5.43 11.47
CA PRO A 169 -14.70 5.61 11.54
C PRO A 169 -14.07 4.76 12.65
N ASN A 170 -12.90 4.15 12.35
CA ASN A 170 -12.07 3.49 13.35
C ASN A 170 -11.07 4.49 13.98
N GLU A 171 -10.02 3.97 14.61
CA GLU A 171 -8.96 4.76 15.25
C GLU A 171 -8.06 5.51 14.24
N TYR A 172 -8.12 5.16 12.94
CA TYR A 172 -7.27 5.68 11.87
C TYR A 172 -8.06 6.21 10.66
N PRO A 173 -9.08 7.08 10.87
CA PRO A 173 -10.01 7.48 9.79
C PRO A 173 -9.34 8.27 8.66
N TRP A 174 -8.11 8.76 8.88
CA TRP A 174 -7.33 9.50 7.89
C TRP A 174 -6.61 8.61 6.87
N ARG A 175 -6.55 7.29 7.03
CA ARG A 175 -5.88 6.37 6.12
C ARG A 175 -6.67 6.21 4.83
N SER A 176 -6.32 6.98 3.81
CA SER A 176 -7.01 6.97 2.52
C SER A 176 -6.62 5.76 1.68
N PHE A 177 -5.37 5.33 1.76
CA PHE A 177 -4.83 4.19 1.02
C PHE A 177 -3.89 3.38 1.90
N ALA A 178 -3.70 2.12 1.51
CA ALA A 178 -2.70 1.24 2.04
C ALA A 178 -1.87 0.62 0.92
N SER A 179 -0.66 0.20 1.28
CA SER A 179 0.23 -0.56 0.40
C SER A 179 0.96 -1.63 1.18
N VAL A 180 1.24 -2.75 0.52
CA VAL A 180 2.02 -3.85 1.09
C VAL A 180 3.04 -4.30 0.05
N ALA A 181 4.34 -4.15 0.36
CA ALA A 181 5.39 -4.79 -0.41
C ALA A 181 5.75 -6.14 0.23
N TYR A 182 5.89 -7.15 -0.61
CA TYR A 182 6.24 -8.51 -0.21
C TYR A 182 7.73 -8.73 -0.41
N LEU A 183 8.42 -9.18 0.65
CA LEU A 183 9.87 -9.32 0.60
C LEU A 183 10.30 -10.73 0.16
N ASN A 184 9.43 -11.72 0.33
CA ASN A 184 9.66 -13.11 -0.09
C ASN A 184 8.37 -13.78 -0.57
N ASP A 185 8.50 -14.97 -1.14
CA ASP A 185 7.41 -15.83 -1.60
C ASP A 185 7.67 -17.34 -1.34
N ASP A 186 8.69 -17.65 -0.55
CA ASP A 186 9.09 -19.00 -0.15
C ASP A 186 8.31 -19.52 1.08
N PHE A 187 7.02 -19.21 1.11
CA PHE A 187 6.06 -19.66 2.13
C PHE A 187 4.77 -20.15 1.48
N GLU A 188 3.92 -20.83 2.26
CA GLU A 188 2.59 -21.28 1.83
C GLU A 188 1.50 -20.58 2.62
N GLY A 189 0.33 -20.36 1.99
CA GLY A 189 -0.71 -19.51 2.56
C GLY A 189 -0.32 -18.04 2.56
N GLY A 190 -0.75 -17.27 3.56
CA GLY A 190 -0.37 -15.86 3.72
C GLY A 190 -0.79 -14.94 2.58
N GLU A 191 -1.78 -15.35 1.79
CA GLU A 191 -2.33 -14.56 0.69
C GLU A 191 -3.14 -13.38 1.24
N ILE A 192 -3.05 -12.21 0.61
CA ILE A 192 -3.99 -11.14 0.87
C ILE A 192 -5.29 -11.43 0.13
N PHE A 193 -6.41 -11.33 0.81
CA PHE A 193 -7.73 -11.48 0.21
C PHE A 193 -8.57 -10.21 0.42
N PHE A 194 -9.40 -9.92 -0.57
CA PHE A 194 -10.34 -8.80 -0.57
C PHE A 194 -11.74 -9.39 -0.63
N GLU A 195 -12.40 -9.43 0.51
CA GLU A 195 -13.67 -10.17 0.69
C GLU A 195 -14.75 -9.64 -0.25
N ARG A 196 -14.94 -8.30 -0.27
CA ARG A 196 -15.97 -7.66 -1.10
C ARG A 196 -15.71 -7.74 -2.60
N LEU A 197 -14.45 -7.94 -2.99
CA LEU A 197 -14.08 -8.13 -4.40
C LEU A 197 -14.09 -9.60 -4.82
N GLY A 198 -14.23 -10.53 -3.88
CA GLY A 198 -14.04 -11.94 -4.14
C GLY A 198 -12.64 -12.29 -4.69
N ARG A 199 -11.62 -11.47 -4.34
CA ARG A 199 -10.28 -11.59 -4.90
C ARG A 199 -9.28 -12.05 -3.86
N ARG A 200 -8.29 -12.79 -4.35
CA ARG A 200 -7.15 -13.25 -3.59
C ARG A 200 -5.89 -13.05 -4.41
N ILE A 201 -4.83 -12.53 -3.80
CA ILE A 201 -3.54 -12.31 -4.46
C ILE A 201 -2.51 -13.17 -3.74
N LYS A 202 -1.89 -14.08 -4.50
CA LYS A 202 -0.73 -14.83 -4.04
C LYS A 202 0.50 -13.92 -4.10
N PRO A 203 1.21 -13.71 -2.98
CA PRO A 203 2.40 -12.89 -2.96
C PRO A 203 3.51 -13.42 -3.86
N ARG A 204 4.31 -12.49 -4.42
CA ARG A 204 5.59 -12.75 -5.08
C ARG A 204 6.65 -11.85 -4.48
N ALA A 205 7.88 -12.34 -4.38
CA ALA A 205 9.00 -11.53 -3.88
C ALA A 205 9.16 -10.25 -4.71
N GLY A 206 9.28 -9.12 -4.03
CA GLY A 206 9.37 -7.79 -4.65
C GLY A 206 8.05 -7.20 -5.16
N MET A 207 6.90 -7.88 -5.01
CA MET A 207 5.61 -7.37 -5.45
C MET A 207 5.07 -6.29 -4.50
N LEU A 208 4.41 -5.28 -5.07
CA LEU A 208 3.61 -4.28 -4.34
C LEU A 208 2.13 -4.51 -4.63
N VAL A 209 1.31 -4.47 -3.60
CA VAL A 209 -0.15 -4.34 -3.69
C VAL A 209 -0.57 -3.04 -3.01
N GLY A 210 -1.35 -2.20 -3.73
CA GLY A 210 -1.90 -0.96 -3.20
C GLY A 210 -3.41 -0.92 -3.37
N PHE A 211 -4.11 -0.34 -2.39
CA PHE A 211 -5.57 -0.31 -2.34
C PHE A 211 -6.07 0.86 -1.48
N SER A 212 -7.38 1.18 -1.56
CA SER A 212 -7.99 2.17 -0.68
C SER A 212 -8.18 1.60 0.74
N GLY A 213 -8.08 2.47 1.74
CA GLY A 213 -8.20 2.07 3.15
C GLY A 213 -9.63 1.83 3.63
N ASP A 214 -10.63 1.99 2.77
CA ASP A 214 -12.05 1.92 3.12
C ASP A 214 -12.66 0.52 2.98
N LEU A 215 -13.96 0.43 3.27
CA LEU A 215 -14.71 -0.82 3.22
C LEU A 215 -14.82 -1.47 1.85
N GLU A 216 -14.56 -0.75 0.76
CA GLU A 216 -14.57 -1.32 -0.58
C GLU A 216 -13.46 -2.38 -0.71
N HIS A 217 -12.29 -2.09 -0.15
CA HIS A 217 -11.17 -3.01 -0.09
C HIS A 217 -11.05 -3.71 1.29
N PHE A 218 -12.20 -4.17 1.82
CA PHE A 218 -12.24 -4.96 3.05
C PHE A 218 -11.38 -6.21 2.88
N HIS A 219 -10.25 -6.30 3.60
CA HIS A 219 -9.18 -7.25 3.31
C HIS A 219 -8.63 -7.92 4.55
N GLY A 220 -8.02 -9.08 4.35
CA GLY A 220 -7.35 -9.83 5.38
C GLY A 220 -6.18 -10.63 4.82
N VAL A 221 -5.58 -11.46 5.67
CA VAL A 221 -4.47 -12.35 5.30
C VAL A 221 -4.85 -13.76 5.68
N THR A 222 -4.78 -14.69 4.72
CA THR A 222 -4.98 -16.13 5.00
C THR A 222 -3.87 -16.64 5.91
N GLU A 223 -4.11 -17.75 6.59
CA GLU A 223 -3.10 -18.37 7.43
C GLU A 223 -1.81 -18.68 6.65
N VAL A 224 -0.66 -18.35 7.24
CA VAL A 224 0.64 -18.85 6.78
C VAL A 224 0.74 -20.31 7.23
N THR A 225 0.64 -21.23 6.28
CA THR A 225 0.58 -22.67 6.60
C THR A 225 1.95 -23.34 6.62
N ARG A 226 2.96 -22.70 6.00
CA ARG A 226 4.36 -23.13 6.03
C ARG A 226 5.30 -21.97 5.79
N GLY A 227 6.43 -21.93 6.49
CA GLY A 227 7.50 -20.95 6.31
C GLY A 227 7.27 -19.64 7.02
N THR A 228 7.95 -18.60 6.58
CA THR A 228 7.88 -17.26 7.16
C THR A 228 7.64 -16.21 6.08
N ARG A 229 6.62 -15.37 6.27
CA ARG A 229 6.26 -14.30 5.34
C ARG A 229 6.75 -12.96 5.88
N TYR A 230 7.50 -12.22 5.05
CA TYR A 230 7.99 -10.87 5.38
C TYR A 230 7.33 -9.85 4.48
N THR A 231 6.87 -8.76 5.08
CA THR A 231 6.22 -7.65 4.37
C THR A 231 6.65 -6.31 4.90
N MET A 232 6.46 -5.29 4.06
CA MET A 232 6.60 -3.88 4.40
C MET A 232 5.28 -3.19 4.08
N PRO A 233 4.32 -3.13 5.02
CA PRO A 233 3.10 -2.33 4.86
C PRO A 233 3.39 -0.85 5.09
N ALA A 234 2.55 -0.01 4.48
CA ALA A 234 2.51 1.42 4.74
C ALA A 234 1.08 1.93 4.51
N TRP A 235 0.69 2.95 5.27
CA TRP A 235 -0.57 3.65 5.11
C TRP A 235 -0.33 5.07 4.62
N HIS A 236 -1.29 5.58 3.85
CA HIS A 236 -1.17 6.85 3.17
C HIS A 236 -2.39 7.74 3.44
N THR A 237 -2.12 9.03 3.57
CA THR A 237 -3.12 10.03 3.94
C THR A 237 -2.94 11.32 3.13
N HIS A 238 -4.03 12.04 2.90
CA HIS A 238 -3.98 13.43 2.41
C HIS A 238 -3.83 14.46 3.54
N ASP A 239 -3.95 14.02 4.81
CA ASP A 239 -3.76 14.90 5.97
C ASP A 239 -2.27 15.07 6.29
N ALA A 240 -1.72 16.23 5.93
CA ALA A 240 -0.31 16.57 6.19
C ALA A 240 0.06 16.56 7.69
N SER A 241 -0.92 16.70 8.61
CA SER A 241 -0.66 16.66 10.05
C SER A 241 -0.35 15.25 10.56
N ARG A 242 -0.73 14.23 9.80
CA ARG A 242 -0.55 12.80 10.09
C ARG A 242 0.68 12.20 9.39
N ARG A 243 1.38 13.00 8.58
CA ARG A 243 2.56 12.50 7.87
C ARG A 243 3.69 12.13 8.82
N ASP A 244 4.37 11.07 8.52
CA ASP A 244 5.63 10.74 9.17
C ASP A 244 6.77 11.55 8.55
N LYS A 245 7.21 12.62 9.26
CA LYS A 245 8.24 13.55 8.79
C LYS A 245 9.61 12.90 8.51
N ARG A 246 9.83 11.68 8.98
CA ARG A 246 11.06 10.92 8.72
C ARG A 246 11.21 10.49 7.27
N PHE A 247 10.12 10.57 6.51
CA PHE A 247 10.07 10.21 5.09
C PHE A 247 9.97 11.42 4.15
N ASP A 248 10.07 12.63 4.69
CA ASP A 248 10.09 13.87 3.90
C ASP A 248 11.38 13.98 3.03
#